data_c45940b22d1c5ccc7dd977106ed8deef
#
_entry.id   c45940b22d1c5ccc7dd977106ed8deef
#
_cell.length_a   1.000
_cell.length_b   1.000
_cell.length_c   1.000
_cell.angle_alpha   90.00
_cell.angle_beta   90.00
_cell.angle_gamma   90.00
#
_symmetry.space_group_name_H-M   'P 1'
#
loop_
_entity.id
_entity.type
_entity.pdbx_description
1 polymer ?
#
loop_
_entity_poly.entity_id
_entity_poly.type
_entity_poly.pdbx_seq_one_letter_code
_entity_poly.pdbx_strand_id
1 'polypeptide(L)'
;MDQNAGFAKCVEKYCPNAKVEYDQFHLISNFGRMVISAIRIRLSNQCEENGNKDAASLLKGSSSLLLTRNSRLPDNRRTKLDDILKFYTDLNKANELKELLPEIFQSTSKEETEKLWSAWYKLASESNVEEITKFAETQNENYKDGITNAGIYHIGTSVLEGINNKIKVIKRVAFGFRDFDYFFLGIMDAFRGKPAFA
;
A
#
# COMPACT_ATOMS: atom_id res chain seq x y z
N MET A 1 -10.37 2.08 -3.89
CA MET A 1 -10.53 2.71 -2.55
C MET A 1 -9.45 2.22 -1.59
N ASP A 2 -9.28 2.90 -0.45
CA ASP A 2 -8.38 2.45 0.59
C ASP A 2 -8.92 1.20 1.30
N GLN A 3 -8.03 0.38 1.86
CA GLN A 3 -8.39 -0.79 2.66
C GLN A 3 -8.91 -0.37 4.05
N ASN A 4 -10.05 0.34 4.08
CA ASN A 4 -10.71 0.78 5.30
C ASN A 4 -12.03 0.01 5.46
N ALA A 5 -12.14 -0.74 6.56
CA ALA A 5 -13.33 -1.56 6.84
C ALA A 5 -14.63 -0.74 6.93
N GLY A 6 -14.56 0.52 7.38
CA GLY A 6 -15.72 1.41 7.40
C GLY A 6 -16.20 1.78 6.00
N PHE A 7 -15.29 2.03 5.07
CA PHE A 7 -15.64 2.31 3.67
C PHE A 7 -16.24 1.08 2.99
N ALA A 8 -15.65 -0.11 3.20
CA ALA A 8 -16.17 -1.35 2.64
C ALA A 8 -17.62 -1.61 3.10
N LYS A 9 -17.92 -1.46 4.40
CA LYS A 9 -19.28 -1.58 4.94
C LYS A 9 -20.24 -0.53 4.38
N CYS A 10 -19.79 0.69 4.17
CA CYS A 10 -20.62 1.72 3.54
C CYS A 10 -20.97 1.37 2.09
N VAL A 11 -20.01 0.88 1.31
CA VAL A 11 -20.26 0.46 -0.08
C VAL A 11 -21.23 -0.71 -0.10
N GLU A 12 -21.03 -1.73 0.72
CA GLU A 12 -21.92 -2.88 0.83
C GLU A 12 -23.36 -2.47 1.16
N LYS A 13 -23.52 -1.55 2.13
CA LYS A 13 -24.83 -1.09 2.59
C LYS A 13 -25.57 -0.19 1.61
N TYR A 14 -24.86 0.76 1.02
CA TYR A 14 -25.49 1.85 0.23
C TYR A 14 -25.29 1.72 -1.28
N CYS A 15 -24.36 0.89 -1.73
CA CYS A 15 -24.04 0.66 -3.14
C CYS A 15 -23.88 -0.84 -3.43
N PRO A 16 -24.92 -1.68 -3.19
CA PRO A 16 -24.79 -3.15 -3.26
C PRO A 16 -24.36 -3.69 -4.64
N ASN A 17 -24.58 -2.93 -5.71
CA ASN A 17 -24.17 -3.30 -7.05
C ASN A 17 -22.76 -2.82 -7.42
N ALA A 18 -22.08 -2.05 -6.54
CA ALA A 18 -20.75 -1.56 -6.80
C ALA A 18 -19.71 -2.68 -6.57
N LYS A 19 -18.69 -2.71 -7.41
CA LYS A 19 -17.52 -3.56 -7.20
C LYS A 19 -16.42 -2.73 -6.57
N VAL A 20 -15.81 -3.28 -5.52
CA VAL A 20 -14.68 -2.64 -4.84
C VAL A 20 -13.39 -3.01 -5.55
N GLU A 21 -12.57 -2.03 -5.81
CA GLU A 21 -11.16 -2.19 -6.17
C GLU A 21 -10.31 -1.49 -5.12
N TYR A 22 -9.28 -2.20 -4.60
CA TYR A 22 -8.36 -1.63 -3.63
C TYR A 22 -7.14 -1.03 -4.32
N ASP A 23 -6.69 0.09 -3.78
CA ASP A 23 -5.53 0.81 -4.30
C ASP A 23 -4.22 0.07 -4.02
N GLN A 24 -3.46 -0.14 -5.09
CA GLN A 24 -2.12 -0.71 -5.06
C GLN A 24 -1.19 -0.01 -4.05
N PHE A 25 -1.21 1.33 -4.03
CA PHE A 25 -0.34 2.10 -3.14
C PHE A 25 -0.60 1.77 -1.67
N HIS A 26 -1.87 1.67 -1.28
CA HIS A 26 -2.24 1.35 0.09
C HIS A 26 -1.86 -0.07 0.48
N LEU A 27 -2.01 -1.06 -0.42
CA LEU A 27 -1.57 -2.43 -0.16
C LEU A 27 -0.05 -2.50 0.06
N ILE A 28 0.74 -1.91 -0.83
CA ILE A 28 2.20 -1.91 -0.74
C ILE A 28 2.68 -1.13 0.50
N SER A 29 2.07 0.00 0.79
CA SER A 29 2.38 0.80 1.99
C SER A 29 2.06 0.04 3.27
N ASN A 30 0.93 -0.66 3.32
CA ASN A 30 0.56 -1.50 4.45
C ASN A 30 1.53 -2.66 4.64
N PHE A 31 1.94 -3.33 3.55
CA PHE A 31 2.96 -4.38 3.61
C PHE A 31 4.29 -3.83 4.15
N GLY A 32 4.72 -2.68 3.65
CA GLY A 32 5.92 -2.00 4.15
C GLY A 32 5.88 -1.71 5.65
N ARG A 33 4.73 -1.23 6.13
CA ARG A 33 4.55 -0.86 7.55
C ARG A 33 4.36 -2.08 8.44
N MET A 34 3.48 -3.00 8.05
CA MET A 34 3.04 -4.10 8.92
C MET A 34 3.98 -5.31 8.87
N VAL A 35 4.73 -5.46 7.78
CA VAL A 35 5.64 -6.59 7.58
C VAL A 35 7.09 -6.13 7.68
N ILE A 36 7.56 -5.35 6.71
CA ILE A 36 8.98 -4.99 6.61
C ILE A 36 9.45 -4.21 7.84
N SER A 37 8.68 -3.20 8.27
CA SER A 37 9.06 -2.41 9.44
C SER A 37 8.97 -3.22 10.74
N ALA A 38 8.00 -4.14 10.87
CA ALA A 38 7.87 -5.00 12.03
C ALA A 38 9.05 -5.98 12.13
N ILE A 39 9.41 -6.67 11.05
CA ILE A 39 10.58 -7.57 10.99
C ILE A 39 11.85 -6.79 11.34
N ARG A 40 12.05 -5.61 10.72
CA ARG A 40 13.22 -4.76 10.98
C ARG A 40 13.34 -4.38 12.45
N ILE A 41 12.24 -3.99 13.09
CA ILE A 41 12.21 -3.61 14.51
C ILE A 41 12.52 -4.83 15.37
N ARG A 42 11.88 -5.98 15.11
CA ARG A 42 12.15 -7.24 15.83
C ARG A 42 13.63 -7.62 15.77
N LEU A 43 14.21 -7.63 14.58
CA LEU A 43 15.62 -7.97 14.38
C LEU A 43 16.55 -6.95 15.05
N SER A 44 16.23 -5.66 15.00
CA SER A 44 16.99 -4.63 15.68
C SER A 44 17.02 -4.83 17.20
N ASN A 45 15.86 -5.16 17.80
CA ASN A 45 15.75 -5.43 19.23
C ASN A 45 16.56 -6.69 19.62
N GLN A 46 16.49 -7.76 18.83
CA GLN A 46 17.28 -8.97 19.02
C GLN A 46 18.79 -8.68 18.97
N CYS A 47 19.23 -7.82 18.04
CA CYS A 47 20.64 -7.40 17.98
C CYS A 47 21.05 -6.62 19.24
N GLU A 48 20.20 -5.75 19.78
CA GLU A 48 20.46 -5.01 21.02
C GLU A 48 20.58 -5.95 22.24
N GLU A 49 19.63 -6.88 22.37
CA GLU A 49 19.62 -7.88 23.44
C GLU A 49 20.87 -8.75 23.42
N ASN A 50 21.37 -9.08 22.21
CA ASN A 50 22.61 -9.84 22.01
C ASN A 50 23.88 -8.96 22.10
N GLY A 51 23.76 -7.69 22.48
CA GLY A 51 24.90 -6.77 22.66
C GLY A 51 25.49 -6.23 21.33
N ASN A 52 24.91 -6.55 20.18
CA ASN A 52 25.38 -6.08 18.85
C ASN A 52 24.76 -4.73 18.49
N LYS A 53 25.25 -3.65 19.11
CA LYS A 53 24.75 -2.29 18.93
C LYS A 53 24.93 -1.76 17.50
N ASP A 54 25.98 -2.16 16.82
CA ASP A 54 26.26 -1.71 15.45
C ASP A 54 25.23 -2.28 14.47
N ALA A 55 24.93 -3.57 14.56
CA ALA A 55 23.89 -4.20 13.77
C ALA A 55 22.50 -3.61 14.07
N ALA A 56 22.18 -3.36 15.32
CA ALA A 56 20.94 -2.72 15.71
C ALA A 56 20.82 -1.30 15.13
N SER A 57 21.88 -0.51 15.19
CA SER A 57 21.92 0.84 14.61
C SER A 57 21.75 0.81 13.07
N LEU A 58 22.43 -0.12 12.40
CA LEU A 58 22.29 -0.34 10.96
C LEU A 58 20.83 -0.63 10.58
N LEU A 59 20.19 -1.57 11.28
CA LEU A 59 18.78 -1.90 11.04
C LEU A 59 17.85 -0.72 11.30
N LYS A 60 18.05 0.04 12.37
CA LYS A 60 17.26 1.25 12.67
C LYS A 60 17.35 2.27 11.53
N GLY A 61 18.54 2.50 11.00
CA GLY A 61 18.81 3.43 9.90
C GLY A 61 18.35 2.95 8.53
N SER A 62 18.02 1.66 8.36
CA SER A 62 17.70 1.06 7.05
C SER A 62 16.24 1.21 6.58
N SER A 63 15.36 1.84 7.35
CA SER A 63 13.92 1.91 7.08
C SER A 63 13.61 2.40 5.66
N SER A 64 14.11 3.56 5.28
CA SER A 64 13.86 4.14 3.95
C SER A 64 14.43 3.27 2.82
N LEU A 65 15.52 2.56 3.09
CA LEU A 65 16.17 1.65 2.15
C LEU A 65 15.29 0.44 1.85
N LEU A 66 14.78 -0.21 2.89
CA LEU A 66 13.94 -1.41 2.82
C LEU A 66 12.54 -1.13 2.22
N LEU A 67 12.00 0.07 2.45
CA LEU A 67 10.67 0.46 1.97
C LEU A 67 10.68 0.96 0.53
N THR A 68 11.81 1.39 0.01
CA THR A 68 11.93 1.84 -1.38
C THR A 68 11.91 0.64 -2.34
N ARG A 69 11.27 0.76 -3.52
CA ARG A 69 11.36 -0.24 -4.58
C ARG A 69 12.82 -0.39 -5.05
N ASN A 70 13.23 -1.63 -5.25
CA ASN A 70 14.61 -1.95 -5.66
C ASN A 70 15.01 -1.23 -6.97
N SER A 71 14.08 -1.12 -7.92
CA SER A 71 14.30 -0.41 -9.20
C SER A 71 14.49 1.11 -9.09
N ARG A 72 14.10 1.70 -7.95
CA ARG A 72 14.24 3.15 -7.69
C ARG A 72 15.47 3.49 -6.84
N LEU A 73 16.21 2.48 -6.40
CA LEU A 73 17.41 2.71 -5.60
C LEU A 73 18.61 2.97 -6.53
N PRO A 74 19.41 4.01 -6.28
CA PRO A 74 20.69 4.18 -6.92
C PRO A 74 21.67 3.08 -6.50
N ASP A 75 22.65 2.77 -7.35
CA ASP A 75 23.53 1.60 -7.19
C ASP A 75 24.22 1.50 -5.82
N ASN A 76 24.69 2.61 -5.28
CA ASN A 76 25.34 2.65 -3.97
C ASN A 76 24.38 2.29 -2.83
N ARG A 77 23.09 2.60 -2.96
CA ARG A 77 22.07 2.23 -2.00
C ARG A 77 21.59 0.79 -2.22
N ARG A 78 21.58 0.35 -3.47
CA ARG A 78 21.26 -1.03 -3.82
C ARG A 78 22.24 -2.01 -3.22
N THR A 79 23.53 -1.77 -3.35
CA THR A 79 24.58 -2.58 -2.72
C THR A 79 24.38 -2.69 -1.21
N LYS A 80 24.07 -1.57 -0.54
CA LYS A 80 23.78 -1.58 0.91
C LYS A 80 22.52 -2.43 1.27
N LEU A 81 21.50 -2.36 0.43
CA LEU A 81 20.32 -3.20 0.62
C LEU A 81 20.67 -4.68 0.49
N ASP A 82 21.39 -5.04 -0.59
CA ASP A 82 21.78 -6.41 -0.86
C ASP A 82 22.63 -7.00 0.28
N ASP A 83 23.51 -6.20 0.87
CA ASP A 83 24.30 -6.61 2.03
C ASP A 83 23.42 -6.89 3.25
N ILE A 84 22.42 -6.04 3.54
CA ILE A 84 21.49 -6.29 4.63
C ILE A 84 20.68 -7.57 4.37
N LEU A 85 20.16 -7.74 3.17
CA LEU A 85 19.32 -8.89 2.81
C LEU A 85 20.07 -10.22 2.86
N LYS A 86 21.39 -10.23 2.59
CA LYS A 86 22.24 -11.42 2.75
C LYS A 86 22.31 -11.92 4.19
N PHE A 87 22.32 -10.99 5.17
CA PHE A 87 22.44 -11.36 6.58
C PHE A 87 21.09 -11.65 7.24
N TYR A 88 20.00 -11.05 6.75
CA TYR A 88 18.68 -11.14 7.38
C TYR A 88 17.67 -11.81 6.44
N THR A 89 17.60 -13.14 6.52
CA THR A 89 16.74 -13.97 5.66
C THR A 89 15.26 -13.54 5.70
N ASP A 90 14.74 -13.16 6.87
CA ASP A 90 13.34 -12.72 6.99
C ASP A 90 13.08 -11.42 6.23
N LEU A 91 14.02 -10.47 6.28
CA LEU A 91 13.96 -9.25 5.49
C LEU A 91 14.12 -9.52 3.99
N ASN A 92 14.94 -10.50 3.60
CA ASN A 92 15.07 -10.88 2.20
C ASN A 92 13.74 -11.42 1.64
N LYS A 93 13.12 -12.38 2.35
CA LYS A 93 11.79 -12.90 1.98
C LYS A 93 10.75 -11.80 1.87
N ALA A 94 10.71 -10.89 2.83
CA ALA A 94 9.79 -9.75 2.81
C ALA A 94 10.08 -8.80 1.63
N ASN A 95 11.35 -8.55 1.30
CA ASN A 95 11.73 -7.72 0.17
C ASN A 95 11.31 -8.36 -1.17
N GLU A 96 11.53 -9.64 -1.36
CA GLU A 96 11.10 -10.38 -2.56
C GLU A 96 9.58 -10.29 -2.73
N LEU A 97 8.80 -10.55 -1.69
CA LEU A 97 7.35 -10.45 -1.72
C LEU A 97 6.86 -9.02 -1.99
N LYS A 98 7.53 -7.99 -1.45
CA LYS A 98 7.25 -6.57 -1.73
C LYS A 98 7.40 -6.26 -3.22
N GLU A 99 8.47 -6.76 -3.85
CA GLU A 99 8.73 -6.48 -5.27
C GLU A 99 7.73 -7.17 -6.22
N LEU A 100 7.12 -8.29 -5.80
CA LEU A 100 6.09 -8.99 -6.57
C LEU A 100 4.70 -8.32 -6.50
N LEU A 101 4.37 -7.59 -5.42
CA LEU A 101 3.06 -6.98 -5.26
C LEU A 101 2.62 -6.08 -6.43
N PRO A 102 3.48 -5.21 -7.00
CA PRO A 102 3.08 -4.37 -8.12
C PRO A 102 2.69 -5.13 -9.39
N GLU A 103 3.24 -6.33 -9.60
CA GLU A 103 2.97 -7.13 -10.79
C GLU A 103 1.52 -7.61 -10.82
N ILE A 104 0.93 -7.87 -9.63
CA ILE A 104 -0.48 -8.26 -9.49
C ILE A 104 -1.40 -7.20 -10.10
N PHE A 105 -1.07 -5.91 -9.92
CA PHE A 105 -1.86 -4.79 -10.41
C PHE A 105 -1.56 -4.39 -11.86
N GLN A 106 -0.55 -4.98 -12.48
CA GLN A 106 -0.22 -4.78 -13.90
C GLN A 106 -0.90 -5.80 -14.81
N SER A 107 -1.56 -6.82 -14.24
CA SER A 107 -2.30 -7.82 -14.99
C SER A 107 -3.47 -7.19 -15.78
N THR A 108 -3.81 -7.79 -16.91
CA THR A 108 -4.82 -7.27 -17.85
C THR A 108 -6.15 -8.02 -17.80
N SER A 109 -6.25 -9.04 -16.95
CA SER A 109 -7.49 -9.81 -16.75
C SER A 109 -7.65 -10.26 -15.30
N LYS A 110 -8.89 -10.53 -14.91
CA LYS A 110 -9.19 -11.02 -13.56
C LYS A 110 -8.53 -12.37 -13.31
N GLU A 111 -8.56 -13.26 -14.27
CA GLU A 111 -7.98 -14.60 -14.19
C GLU A 111 -6.47 -14.56 -13.97
N GLU A 112 -5.80 -13.64 -14.64
CA GLU A 112 -4.36 -13.40 -14.46
C GLU A 112 -4.07 -12.84 -13.07
N THR A 113 -4.83 -11.85 -12.62
CA THR A 113 -4.68 -11.26 -11.28
C THR A 113 -4.90 -12.31 -10.19
N GLU A 114 -5.90 -13.17 -10.34
CA GLU A 114 -6.18 -14.24 -9.39
C GLU A 114 -5.05 -15.29 -9.34
N LYS A 115 -4.44 -15.60 -10.48
CA LYS A 115 -3.25 -16.49 -10.53
C LYS A 115 -2.05 -15.85 -9.84
N LEU A 116 -1.75 -14.59 -10.15
CA LEU A 116 -0.64 -13.87 -9.54
C LEU A 116 -0.84 -13.69 -8.02
N TRP A 117 -2.07 -13.34 -7.60
CA TRP A 117 -2.41 -13.27 -6.18
C TRP A 117 -2.25 -14.61 -5.48
N SER A 118 -2.73 -15.69 -6.09
CA SER A 118 -2.64 -17.04 -5.51
C SER A 118 -1.19 -17.50 -5.37
N ALA A 119 -0.35 -17.21 -6.36
CA ALA A 119 1.08 -17.50 -6.30
C ALA A 119 1.77 -16.68 -5.20
N TRP A 120 1.49 -15.38 -5.12
CA TRP A 120 2.02 -14.51 -4.07
C TRP A 120 1.59 -14.98 -2.68
N TYR A 121 0.31 -15.29 -2.50
CA TYR A 121 -0.25 -15.77 -1.24
C TYR A 121 0.41 -17.09 -0.79
N LYS A 122 0.63 -18.01 -1.72
CA LYS A 122 1.32 -19.28 -1.44
C LYS A 122 2.75 -19.02 -0.95
N LEU A 123 3.52 -18.20 -1.66
CA LEU A 123 4.89 -17.85 -1.25
C LEU A 123 4.93 -17.18 0.13
N ALA A 124 3.97 -16.28 0.40
CA ALA A 124 3.86 -15.61 1.69
C ALA A 124 3.52 -16.58 2.82
N SER A 125 2.57 -17.49 2.60
CA SER A 125 2.15 -18.49 3.59
C SER A 125 3.25 -19.52 3.90
N GLU A 126 4.06 -19.89 2.90
CA GLU A 126 5.19 -20.82 3.02
C GLU A 126 6.48 -20.14 3.54
N SER A 127 6.45 -18.83 3.79
CA SER A 127 7.64 -18.06 4.20
C SER A 127 8.22 -18.46 5.56
N ASN A 128 7.40 -19.02 6.46
CA ASN A 128 7.73 -19.28 7.87
C ASN A 128 8.16 -17.99 8.64
N VAL A 129 7.64 -16.82 8.24
CA VAL A 129 7.84 -15.53 8.91
C VAL A 129 6.49 -15.03 9.37
N GLU A 130 6.30 -14.91 10.68
CA GLU A 130 4.99 -14.65 11.30
C GLU A 130 4.33 -13.36 10.76
N GLU A 131 5.10 -12.28 10.63
CA GLU A 131 4.59 -11.00 10.14
C GLU A 131 4.09 -11.10 8.69
N ILE A 132 4.77 -11.88 7.85
CA ILE A 132 4.39 -12.13 6.45
C ILE A 132 3.11 -12.96 6.40
N THR A 133 3.09 -14.07 7.13
CA THR A 133 1.95 -15.01 7.12
C THR A 133 0.67 -14.34 7.63
N LYS A 134 0.73 -13.63 8.77
CA LYS A 134 -0.42 -12.89 9.31
C LYS A 134 -0.96 -11.83 8.34
N PHE A 135 -0.05 -11.10 7.69
CA PHE A 135 -0.46 -10.12 6.69
C PHE A 135 -1.16 -10.79 5.51
N ALA A 136 -0.58 -11.85 4.96
CA ALA A 136 -1.12 -12.56 3.80
C ALA A 136 -2.50 -13.17 4.10
N GLU A 137 -2.69 -13.80 5.25
CA GLU A 137 -3.97 -14.33 5.70
C GLU A 137 -5.02 -13.23 5.79
N THR A 138 -4.72 -12.12 6.47
CA THR A 138 -5.62 -10.97 6.58
C THR A 138 -6.02 -10.41 5.22
N GLN A 139 -5.07 -10.29 4.29
CA GLN A 139 -5.36 -9.78 2.95
C GLN A 139 -6.20 -10.76 2.13
N ASN A 140 -5.92 -12.05 2.24
CA ASN A 140 -6.65 -13.07 1.49
C ASN A 140 -8.10 -13.24 2.00
N GLU A 141 -8.31 -13.18 3.31
CA GLU A 141 -9.63 -13.34 3.90
C GLU A 141 -10.55 -12.12 3.68
N ASN A 142 -10.01 -10.91 3.81
CA ASN A 142 -10.84 -9.71 3.89
C ASN A 142 -10.79 -8.83 2.62
N TYR A 143 -9.75 -8.97 1.77
CA TYR A 143 -9.49 -7.99 0.70
C TYR A 143 -9.24 -8.61 -0.68
N LYS A 144 -9.18 -9.94 -0.79
CA LYS A 144 -8.85 -10.67 -2.03
C LYS A 144 -9.68 -10.20 -3.22
N ASP A 145 -10.99 -10.16 -3.09
CA ASP A 145 -11.89 -9.81 -4.21
C ASP A 145 -11.61 -8.40 -4.73
N GLY A 146 -11.41 -7.44 -3.84
CA GLY A 146 -11.10 -6.07 -4.23
C GLY A 146 -9.69 -5.90 -4.80
N ILE A 147 -8.73 -6.75 -4.42
CA ILE A 147 -7.39 -6.79 -5.01
C ILE A 147 -7.46 -7.38 -6.42
N THR A 148 -8.18 -8.49 -6.59
CA THR A 148 -8.27 -9.17 -7.89
C THR A 148 -9.14 -8.43 -8.90
N ASN A 149 -10.03 -7.54 -8.45
CA ASN A 149 -10.79 -6.65 -9.33
C ASN A 149 -9.91 -5.63 -10.08
N ALA A 150 -8.68 -5.37 -9.63
CA ALA A 150 -7.73 -4.50 -10.33
C ALA A 150 -7.45 -4.95 -11.77
N GLY A 151 -7.46 -6.27 -12.04
CA GLY A 151 -7.32 -6.82 -13.39
C GLY A 151 -8.50 -6.53 -14.34
N ILE A 152 -9.61 -5.97 -13.83
CA ILE A 152 -10.79 -5.63 -14.63
C ILE A 152 -10.86 -4.11 -14.87
N TYR A 153 -10.72 -3.33 -13.79
CA TYR A 153 -11.09 -1.92 -13.82
C TYR A 153 -9.92 -0.97 -14.02
N HIS A 154 -8.71 -1.33 -13.59
CA HIS A 154 -7.49 -0.52 -13.71
C HIS A 154 -7.67 0.95 -13.28
N ILE A 155 -8.46 1.18 -12.23
CA ILE A 155 -8.78 2.52 -11.77
C ILE A 155 -7.61 3.05 -10.94
N GLY A 156 -6.80 3.92 -11.54
CA GLY A 156 -5.76 4.64 -10.79
C GLY A 156 -6.39 5.62 -9.80
N THR A 157 -5.93 5.60 -8.54
CA THR A 157 -6.39 6.52 -7.49
C THR A 157 -5.86 7.95 -7.65
N SER A 158 -4.92 8.19 -8.58
CA SER A 158 -4.31 9.51 -8.82
C SER A 158 -5.34 10.60 -9.09
N VAL A 159 -6.42 10.29 -9.82
CA VAL A 159 -7.51 11.23 -10.10
C VAL A 159 -8.25 11.59 -8.81
N LEU A 160 -8.59 10.57 -8.00
CA LEU A 160 -9.26 10.78 -6.70
C LEU A 160 -8.37 11.52 -5.71
N GLU A 161 -7.07 11.23 -5.71
CA GLU A 161 -6.10 11.96 -4.90
C GLU A 161 -6.02 13.44 -5.33
N GLY A 162 -5.99 13.71 -6.62
CA GLY A 162 -6.08 15.06 -7.19
C GLY A 162 -7.35 15.80 -6.74
N ILE A 163 -8.50 15.13 -6.81
CA ILE A 163 -9.79 15.65 -6.33
C ILE A 163 -9.73 15.95 -4.84
N ASN A 164 -9.28 15.00 -4.02
CA ASN A 164 -9.15 15.16 -2.59
C ASN A 164 -8.19 16.31 -2.20
N ASN A 165 -7.09 16.45 -2.93
CA ASN A 165 -6.15 17.56 -2.71
C ASN A 165 -6.79 18.90 -3.05
N LYS A 166 -7.55 19.00 -4.14
CA LYS A 166 -8.29 20.23 -4.50
C LYS A 166 -9.33 20.57 -3.43
N ILE A 167 -10.07 19.60 -2.90
CA ILE A 167 -11.01 19.78 -1.79
C ILE A 167 -10.29 20.28 -0.53
N LYS A 168 -9.12 19.72 -0.18
CA LYS A 168 -8.30 20.18 0.93
C LYS A 168 -7.83 21.63 0.75
N VAL A 169 -7.48 22.02 -0.48
CA VAL A 169 -7.11 23.40 -0.81
C VAL A 169 -8.28 24.35 -0.61
N ILE A 170 -9.47 24.01 -1.14
CA ILE A 170 -10.70 24.79 -0.96
C ILE A 170 -10.95 25.05 0.54
N LYS A 171 -10.91 23.97 1.35
CA LYS A 171 -11.08 24.07 2.81
C LYS A 171 -10.03 24.96 3.47
N ARG A 172 -8.78 24.89 3.03
CA ARG A 172 -7.66 25.66 3.60
C ARG A 172 -7.75 27.13 3.25
N VAL A 173 -8.04 27.46 1.99
CA VAL A 173 -8.18 28.86 1.51
C VAL A 173 -9.30 29.58 2.22
N ALA A 174 -10.38 28.90 2.56
CA ALA A 174 -11.49 29.48 3.34
C ALA A 174 -11.26 29.48 4.85
N PHE A 175 -10.07 29.11 5.34
CA PHE A 175 -9.78 28.93 6.78
C PHE A 175 -10.76 28.01 7.52
N GLY A 176 -11.42 27.11 6.79
CA GLY A 176 -12.46 26.22 7.24
C GLY A 176 -13.86 26.69 6.88
N PHE A 177 -14.82 25.81 7.02
CA PHE A 177 -16.24 26.09 6.78
C PHE A 177 -17.04 25.73 8.04
N ARG A 178 -17.95 26.63 8.44
CA ARG A 178 -18.93 26.36 9.51
C ARG A 178 -20.20 25.72 8.95
N ASP A 179 -20.55 26.05 7.72
CA ASP A 179 -21.69 25.54 6.98
C ASP A 179 -21.23 24.49 5.96
N PHE A 180 -21.70 23.25 6.15
CA PHE A 180 -21.36 22.14 5.29
C PHE A 180 -22.03 22.23 3.90
N ASP A 181 -23.23 22.76 3.82
CA ASP A 181 -23.95 22.90 2.55
C ASP A 181 -23.23 23.93 1.66
N TYR A 182 -22.80 25.03 2.26
CA TYR A 182 -21.97 26.02 1.55
C TYR A 182 -20.61 25.45 1.14
N PHE A 183 -20.02 24.60 1.95
CA PHE A 183 -18.78 23.89 1.59
C PHE A 183 -18.99 22.98 0.39
N PHE A 184 -20.07 22.20 0.36
CA PHE A 184 -20.40 21.35 -0.78
C PHE A 184 -20.69 22.15 -2.04
N LEU A 185 -21.38 23.28 -1.97
CA LEU A 185 -21.56 24.20 -3.10
C LEU A 185 -20.22 24.69 -3.65
N GLY A 186 -19.28 25.06 -2.78
CA GLY A 186 -17.92 25.47 -3.19
C GLY A 186 -17.15 24.34 -3.87
N ILE A 187 -17.28 23.09 -3.40
CA ILE A 187 -16.71 21.93 -4.06
C ILE A 187 -17.35 21.74 -5.44
N MET A 188 -18.67 21.71 -5.53
CA MET A 188 -19.37 21.52 -6.80
C MET A 188 -18.99 22.60 -7.83
N ASP A 189 -18.90 23.85 -7.42
CA ASP A 189 -18.49 24.95 -8.29
C ASP A 189 -17.05 24.77 -8.80
N ALA A 190 -16.14 24.39 -7.93
CA ALA A 190 -14.73 24.17 -8.26
C ALA A 190 -14.51 23.01 -9.25
N PHE A 191 -15.45 22.05 -9.34
CA PHE A 191 -15.43 20.93 -10.27
C PHE A 191 -16.39 21.07 -11.44
N ARG A 192 -17.12 22.18 -11.57
CA ARG A 192 -17.86 22.50 -12.80
C ARG A 192 -16.85 22.55 -13.93
N GLY A 193 -17.08 21.74 -14.96
CA GLY A 193 -16.33 21.83 -16.22
C GLY A 193 -16.46 23.25 -16.77
N LYS A 194 -15.46 23.75 -17.49
CA LYS A 194 -15.62 25.00 -18.25
C LYS A 194 -16.85 24.83 -19.12
N PRO A 195 -17.79 25.83 -19.16
CA PRO A 195 -18.89 25.77 -20.10
C PRO A 195 -18.30 25.57 -21.50
N ALA A 196 -18.92 24.70 -22.30
CA ALA A 196 -18.44 24.32 -23.63
C ALA A 196 -18.44 25.50 -24.63
N PHE A 197 -18.85 26.69 -24.18
CA PHE A 197 -18.90 27.90 -24.94
C PHE A 197 -18.35 29.08 -24.13
N ALA A 198 -17.15 29.45 -24.42
CA ALA A 198 -16.62 30.78 -24.24
C ALA A 198 -15.84 31.15 -25.49
#